data_c129378dba21eeda1953cc4ab1177821
#
_entry.id   c129378dba21eeda1953cc4ab1177821
#
_cell.length_a   1.000
_cell.length_b   1.000
_cell.length_c   1.000
_cell.angle_alpha   90.00
_cell.angle_beta   90.00
_cell.angle_gamma   90.00
#
_symmetry.space_group_name_H-M   'P 1'
#
loop_
_entity.id
_entity.type
_entity.pdbx_description
1 polymer ?
#
loop_
_entity_poly.entity_id
_entity_poly.type
_entity_poly.pdbx_seq_one_letter_code
_entity_poly.pdbx_strand_id
1 'polypeptide(L)'
;MPQPGCFVDGRPVSLAEAAHAATEVVAASRLPVFLVGACDVGGARGAIKLAVRTGGVIDHVESAGAMRELDVMRSFGKFIVTPNEARQRADTILLVGSGLTKLWPEMVERLGFAEVPRLALQPERRQILWIGADGEEESPWGLVSHTIRVRDEMLPGLLAVLRACTAGRRVSLPVSEKNALDAIAASLQAAHFGLAVYSPASLDALASEMLAGLVADLNRTTRFSTLSVGGSGNAETMMQTAGWMTGFPVRTGFGRGFPEHDPWRFDAMRLVASGETDALVWIASDAAELPPWASSVPLVALSAATDAPSAAKVHITIGQHGRDHDSVGFARETQSLAWRQASDKSDLPSAASVMDAIAASLSREAA
;
A
#
# COMPACT_ATOMS: atom_id res chain seq x y z
N MET A 1 -3.63 -13.99 35.14
CA MET A 1 -2.27 -13.41 35.22
C MET A 1 -2.09 -12.43 34.09
N PRO A 2 -1.36 -11.31 34.27
CA PRO A 2 -1.03 -10.43 33.16
C PRO A 2 -0.28 -11.24 32.10
N GLN A 3 -0.72 -11.11 30.83
CA GLN A 3 0.02 -11.68 29.72
C GLN A 3 1.06 -10.65 29.24
N PRO A 4 2.28 -11.06 28.90
CA PRO A 4 3.24 -10.15 28.31
C PRO A 4 2.63 -9.47 27.09
N GLY A 5 2.67 -8.12 27.04
CA GLY A 5 2.21 -7.35 25.92
C GLY A 5 0.74 -6.88 25.92
N CYS A 6 -0.02 -7.06 27.02
CA CYS A 6 -1.35 -6.44 27.18
C CYS A 6 -1.31 -5.33 28.23
N PHE A 7 -1.75 -4.12 27.86
CA PHE A 7 -1.71 -2.93 28.73
C PHE A 7 -3.01 -2.13 28.62
N VAL A 8 -3.46 -1.60 29.76
CA VAL A 8 -4.54 -0.61 29.85
C VAL A 8 -4.02 0.57 30.68
N ASP A 9 -4.06 1.77 30.15
CA ASP A 9 -3.49 2.99 30.74
C ASP A 9 -2.05 2.77 31.25
N GLY A 10 -1.23 2.07 30.46
CA GLY A 10 0.16 1.72 30.76
C GLY A 10 0.35 0.62 31.82
N ARG A 11 -0.71 0.01 32.35
CA ARG A 11 -0.63 -1.07 33.34
C ARG A 11 -0.79 -2.42 32.66
N PRO A 12 0.07 -3.41 32.98
CA PRO A 12 -0.04 -4.75 32.43
C PRO A 12 -1.30 -5.45 32.97
N VAL A 13 -2.07 -6.03 32.05
CA VAL A 13 -3.34 -6.73 32.33
C VAL A 13 -3.42 -8.07 31.58
N SER A 14 -4.46 -8.85 31.83
CA SER A 14 -4.76 -10.04 31.02
C SER A 14 -5.33 -9.65 29.67
N LEU A 15 -5.26 -10.56 28.69
CA LEU A 15 -5.88 -10.36 27.38
C LEU A 15 -7.40 -10.10 27.47
N ALA A 16 -8.07 -10.80 28.38
CA ALA A 16 -9.50 -10.61 28.59
C ALA A 16 -9.84 -9.21 29.12
N GLU A 17 -9.07 -8.69 30.08
CA GLU A 17 -9.23 -7.33 30.58
C GLU A 17 -8.89 -6.28 29.53
N ALA A 18 -7.83 -6.49 28.74
CA ALA A 18 -7.50 -5.59 27.64
C ALA A 18 -8.58 -5.58 26.54
N ALA A 19 -9.11 -6.75 26.18
CA ALA A 19 -10.20 -6.86 25.20
C ALA A 19 -11.50 -6.20 25.72
N HIS A 20 -11.81 -6.33 26.99
CA HIS A 20 -12.93 -5.63 27.62
C HIS A 20 -12.74 -4.10 27.59
N ALA A 21 -11.59 -3.60 28.02
CA ALA A 21 -11.27 -2.17 27.95
C ALA A 21 -11.30 -1.62 26.51
N ALA A 22 -10.82 -2.40 25.55
CA ALA A 22 -10.94 -2.05 24.12
C ALA A 22 -12.41 -1.97 23.68
N THR A 23 -13.26 -2.89 24.16
CA THR A 23 -14.69 -2.88 23.90
C THR A 23 -15.35 -1.60 24.45
N GLU A 24 -15.03 -1.21 25.68
CA GLU A 24 -15.54 0.03 26.27
C GLU A 24 -15.18 1.27 25.46
N VAL A 25 -13.91 1.37 24.97
CA VAL A 25 -13.47 2.48 24.12
C VAL A 25 -14.28 2.55 22.83
N VAL A 26 -14.47 1.40 22.17
CA VAL A 26 -15.19 1.32 20.89
C VAL A 26 -16.68 1.53 21.08
N ALA A 27 -17.29 0.99 22.15
CA ALA A 27 -18.72 1.12 22.44
C ALA A 27 -19.11 2.56 22.83
N ALA A 28 -18.21 3.27 23.52
CA ALA A 28 -18.44 4.66 23.90
C ALA A 28 -18.26 5.65 22.72
N SER A 29 -17.65 5.22 21.64
CA SER A 29 -17.37 6.07 20.47
C SER A 29 -18.60 6.25 19.59
N ARG A 30 -18.80 7.49 19.12
CA ARG A 30 -19.85 7.82 18.14
C ARG A 30 -19.42 7.49 16.71
N LEU A 31 -18.13 7.57 16.42
CA LEU A 31 -17.57 7.30 15.11
C LEU A 31 -16.17 6.67 15.26
N PRO A 32 -16.08 5.38 15.62
CA PRO A 32 -14.79 4.72 15.72
C PRO A 32 -14.18 4.53 14.33
N VAL A 33 -12.87 4.79 14.22
CA VAL A 33 -12.09 4.55 13.00
C VAL A 33 -11.20 3.32 13.21
N PHE A 34 -11.32 2.35 12.32
CA PHE A 34 -10.45 1.17 12.26
C PHE A 34 -9.36 1.43 11.20
N LEU A 35 -8.20 1.88 11.67
CA LEU A 35 -7.05 2.19 10.83
C LEU A 35 -6.13 0.97 10.74
N VAL A 36 -5.98 0.45 9.54
CA VAL A 36 -5.16 -0.73 9.29
C VAL A 36 -3.79 -0.30 8.75
N GLY A 37 -2.73 -0.80 9.37
CA GLY A 37 -1.37 -0.70 8.86
C GLY A 37 -1.06 -1.92 8.00
N ALA A 38 -0.76 -3.06 8.66
CA ALA A 38 -0.60 -4.32 7.96
C ALA A 38 -1.36 -5.41 8.68
N CYS A 39 -2.07 -6.24 7.93
CA CYS A 39 -2.75 -7.40 8.48
C CYS A 39 -2.95 -8.48 7.39
N ASP A 40 -3.31 -9.67 7.82
CA ASP A 40 -3.82 -10.72 6.95
C ASP A 40 -5.32 -10.53 6.65
N VAL A 41 -5.86 -11.38 5.80
CA VAL A 41 -7.30 -11.41 5.46
C VAL A 41 -8.16 -11.59 6.71
N GLY A 42 -7.71 -12.39 7.70
CA GLY A 42 -8.42 -12.59 8.96
C GLY A 42 -8.56 -11.28 9.75
N GLY A 43 -7.46 -10.55 9.90
CA GLY A 43 -7.43 -9.24 10.53
C GLY A 43 -8.28 -8.21 9.80
N ALA A 44 -8.15 -8.13 8.47
CA ALA A 44 -8.98 -7.23 7.66
C ALA A 44 -10.48 -7.50 7.82
N ARG A 45 -10.89 -8.77 7.80
CA ARG A 45 -12.29 -9.18 8.03
C ARG A 45 -12.78 -8.80 9.43
N GLY A 46 -11.94 -8.98 10.44
CA GLY A 46 -12.26 -8.58 11.82
C GLY A 46 -12.50 -7.08 11.93
N ALA A 47 -11.63 -6.26 11.36
CA ALA A 47 -11.79 -4.81 11.32
C ALA A 47 -13.10 -4.38 10.64
N ILE A 48 -13.39 -4.95 9.46
CA ILE A 48 -14.63 -4.65 8.72
C ILE A 48 -15.87 -5.04 9.53
N LYS A 49 -15.88 -6.24 10.15
CA LYS A 49 -17.03 -6.70 10.97
C LYS A 49 -17.26 -5.79 12.17
N LEU A 50 -16.20 -5.35 12.85
CA LEU A 50 -16.33 -4.39 13.96
C LEU A 50 -16.84 -3.03 13.48
N ALA A 51 -16.32 -2.52 12.35
CA ALA A 51 -16.80 -1.26 11.76
C ALA A 51 -18.28 -1.34 11.38
N VAL A 52 -18.72 -2.43 10.74
CA VAL A 52 -20.15 -2.67 10.44
C VAL A 52 -21.00 -2.66 11.70
N ARG A 53 -20.52 -3.30 12.75
CA ARG A 53 -21.28 -3.44 14.01
C ARG A 53 -21.41 -2.15 14.80
N THR A 54 -20.37 -1.33 14.75
CA THR A 54 -20.27 -0.07 15.52
C THR A 54 -20.65 1.17 14.71
N GLY A 55 -21.02 1.00 13.44
CA GLY A 55 -21.26 2.14 12.53
C GLY A 55 -19.98 2.93 12.21
N GLY A 56 -18.82 2.33 12.44
CA GLY A 56 -17.52 2.98 12.28
C GLY A 56 -17.04 3.11 10.83
N VAL A 57 -15.77 3.49 10.68
CA VAL A 57 -15.10 3.69 9.40
C VAL A 57 -13.91 2.75 9.30
N ILE A 58 -13.68 2.18 8.12
CA ILE A 58 -12.44 1.46 7.79
C ILE A 58 -11.55 2.32 6.91
N ASP A 59 -10.26 2.41 7.26
CA ASP A 59 -9.25 3.05 6.43
C ASP A 59 -7.89 2.32 6.55
N HIS A 60 -6.94 2.70 5.68
CA HIS A 60 -5.60 2.14 5.67
C HIS A 60 -4.56 3.25 5.62
N VAL A 61 -3.42 3.06 6.28
CA VAL A 61 -2.35 4.09 6.32
C VAL A 61 -1.82 4.50 4.95
N GLU A 62 -1.87 3.59 3.98
CA GLU A 62 -1.44 3.83 2.59
C GLU A 62 -2.63 4.17 1.66
N SER A 63 -3.81 4.43 2.20
CA SER A 63 -5.04 4.64 1.40
C SER A 63 -4.95 5.81 0.44
N ALA A 64 -4.21 6.85 0.75
CA ALA A 64 -4.04 7.99 -0.16
C ALA A 64 -3.45 7.57 -1.52
N GLY A 65 -2.43 6.70 -1.52
CA GLY A 65 -1.86 6.11 -2.74
C GLY A 65 -2.85 5.19 -3.44
N ALA A 66 -3.52 4.33 -2.67
CA ALA A 66 -4.51 3.40 -3.22
C ALA A 66 -5.71 4.12 -3.87
N MET A 67 -6.19 5.23 -3.30
CA MET A 67 -7.27 6.03 -3.90
C MET A 67 -6.84 6.67 -5.23
N ARG A 68 -5.60 7.19 -5.32
CA ARG A 68 -5.06 7.69 -6.59
C ARG A 68 -4.99 6.61 -7.67
N GLU A 69 -4.55 5.40 -7.30
CA GLU A 69 -4.52 4.24 -8.20
C GLU A 69 -5.92 3.87 -8.73
N LEU A 70 -6.93 3.90 -7.85
CA LEU A 70 -8.32 3.64 -8.24
C LEU A 70 -8.86 4.73 -9.18
N ASP A 71 -8.56 5.99 -8.95
CA ASP A 71 -8.97 7.10 -9.81
C ASP A 71 -8.34 6.99 -11.20
N VAL A 72 -7.06 6.64 -11.27
CA VAL A 72 -6.35 6.38 -12.53
C VAL A 72 -6.99 5.17 -13.25
N MET A 73 -7.21 4.07 -12.53
CA MET A 73 -7.82 2.87 -13.11
C MET A 73 -9.22 3.16 -13.67
N ARG A 74 -10.01 3.96 -12.98
CA ARG A 74 -11.36 4.34 -13.40
C ARG A 74 -11.34 5.24 -14.64
N SER A 75 -10.36 6.15 -14.75
CA SER A 75 -10.31 7.17 -15.79
C SER A 75 -9.60 6.70 -17.07
N PHE A 76 -8.54 5.90 -16.93
CA PHE A 76 -7.64 5.50 -18.04
C PHE A 76 -7.58 3.99 -18.26
N GLY A 77 -8.06 3.19 -17.30
CA GLY A 77 -7.72 1.77 -17.23
C GLY A 77 -6.30 1.56 -16.71
N LYS A 78 -5.93 0.32 -16.45
CA LYS A 78 -4.60 -0.03 -15.98
C LYS A 78 -4.10 -1.31 -16.65
N PHE A 79 -2.91 -1.25 -17.23
CA PHE A 79 -2.22 -2.40 -17.79
C PHE A 79 -1.26 -2.94 -16.74
N ILE A 80 -1.64 -3.98 -16.03
CA ILE A 80 -0.84 -4.56 -14.94
C ILE A 80 -0.14 -5.83 -15.39
N VAL A 81 0.97 -6.15 -14.74
CA VAL A 81 1.75 -7.36 -14.95
C VAL A 81 2.23 -7.91 -13.61
N THR A 82 2.39 -9.22 -13.51
CA THR A 82 3.05 -9.83 -12.36
C THR A 82 4.57 -9.71 -12.45
N PRO A 83 5.30 -9.69 -11.32
CA PRO A 83 6.76 -9.70 -11.35
C PRO A 83 7.35 -10.87 -12.15
N ASN A 84 6.74 -12.04 -12.07
CA ASN A 84 7.18 -13.21 -12.85
C ASN A 84 7.00 -13.02 -14.35
N GLU A 85 5.89 -12.44 -14.80
CA GLU A 85 5.70 -12.14 -16.22
C GLU A 85 6.66 -11.04 -16.67
N ALA A 86 6.85 -9.99 -15.87
CA ALA A 86 7.83 -8.94 -16.13
C ALA A 86 9.24 -9.50 -16.29
N ARG A 87 9.67 -10.40 -15.37
CA ARG A 87 10.96 -11.08 -15.47
C ARG A 87 11.14 -11.87 -16.77
N GLN A 88 10.08 -12.51 -17.23
CA GLN A 88 10.14 -13.37 -18.42
C GLN A 88 10.08 -12.58 -19.73
N ARG A 89 9.43 -11.42 -19.76
CA ARG A 89 9.09 -10.72 -21.00
C ARG A 89 9.67 -9.33 -21.15
N ALA A 90 9.80 -8.56 -20.05
CA ALA A 90 10.16 -7.15 -20.17
C ALA A 90 11.59 -6.99 -20.72
N ASP A 91 11.71 -6.36 -21.88
CA ASP A 91 12.98 -5.96 -22.50
C ASP A 91 13.38 -4.53 -22.12
N THR A 92 12.42 -3.71 -21.76
CA THR A 92 12.63 -2.33 -21.32
C THR A 92 11.89 -2.07 -20.01
N ILE A 93 12.60 -1.58 -18.99
CA ILE A 93 12.03 -1.24 -17.67
C ILE A 93 12.28 0.23 -17.40
N LEU A 94 11.20 0.98 -17.15
CA LEU A 94 11.21 2.37 -16.72
C LEU A 94 10.91 2.42 -15.22
N LEU A 95 11.90 2.80 -14.41
CA LEU A 95 11.72 3.13 -13.00
C LEU A 95 11.25 4.58 -12.86
N VAL A 96 10.19 4.81 -12.08
CA VAL A 96 9.58 6.14 -11.91
C VAL A 96 9.49 6.53 -10.45
N GLY A 97 10.13 7.63 -10.09
CA GLY A 97 10.17 8.17 -8.73
C GLY A 97 11.31 7.64 -7.87
N SER A 98 11.38 8.14 -6.65
CA SER A 98 12.37 7.78 -5.64
C SER A 98 11.91 6.63 -4.74
N GLY A 99 12.82 6.10 -3.91
CA GLY A 99 12.51 5.15 -2.84
C GLY A 99 12.16 3.73 -3.27
N LEU A 100 12.20 3.38 -4.55
CA LEU A 100 11.81 2.06 -5.05
C LEU A 100 12.65 0.93 -4.47
N THR A 101 13.96 1.14 -4.34
CA THR A 101 14.91 0.19 -3.78
C THR A 101 14.70 -0.05 -2.29
N LYS A 102 14.30 0.99 -1.57
CA LYS A 102 13.96 0.90 -0.15
C LYS A 102 12.63 0.16 0.07
N LEU A 103 11.65 0.42 -0.79
CA LEU A 103 10.32 -0.23 -0.72
C LEU A 103 10.35 -1.70 -1.17
N TRP A 104 11.26 -2.03 -2.07
CA TRP A 104 11.43 -3.39 -2.57
C TRP A 104 12.90 -3.71 -2.82
N PRO A 105 13.67 -4.04 -1.77
CA PRO A 105 15.11 -4.31 -1.88
C PRO A 105 15.45 -5.43 -2.87
N GLU A 106 14.61 -6.45 -2.99
CA GLU A 106 14.82 -7.60 -3.89
C GLU A 106 14.36 -7.34 -5.33
N MET A 107 13.91 -6.11 -5.66
CA MET A 107 13.33 -5.76 -6.96
C MET A 107 14.26 -6.17 -8.13
N VAL A 108 15.54 -5.89 -8.00
CA VAL A 108 16.53 -6.16 -9.05
C VAL A 108 16.66 -7.64 -9.37
N GLU A 109 16.71 -8.46 -8.32
CA GLU A 109 16.75 -9.92 -8.44
C GLU A 109 15.42 -10.47 -8.94
N ARG A 110 14.31 -10.05 -8.34
CA ARG A 110 12.97 -10.54 -8.67
C ARG A 110 12.54 -10.22 -10.10
N LEU A 111 12.89 -9.05 -10.59
CA LEU A 111 12.62 -8.66 -11.97
C LEU A 111 13.73 -9.08 -12.94
N GLY A 112 14.85 -9.62 -12.43
CA GLY A 112 15.95 -10.13 -13.26
C GLY A 112 16.61 -9.06 -14.10
N PHE A 113 17.00 -7.91 -13.52
CA PHE A 113 17.58 -6.79 -14.28
C PHE A 113 18.82 -7.16 -15.09
N ALA A 114 19.66 -8.03 -14.58
CA ALA A 114 20.88 -8.50 -15.25
C ALA A 114 20.62 -9.65 -16.25
N GLU A 115 19.42 -10.20 -16.28
CA GLU A 115 19.09 -11.37 -17.09
C GLU A 115 18.56 -10.97 -18.47
N VAL A 116 18.75 -11.85 -19.43
CA VAL A 116 18.04 -11.78 -20.72
C VAL A 116 16.64 -12.34 -20.54
N PRO A 117 15.58 -11.62 -20.91
CA PRO A 117 14.22 -12.13 -20.75
C PRO A 117 13.97 -13.33 -21.66
N ARG A 118 13.53 -14.45 -21.07
CA ARG A 118 13.42 -15.75 -21.78
C ARG A 118 12.36 -15.79 -22.87
N LEU A 119 11.33 -14.95 -22.74
CA LEU A 119 10.19 -14.87 -23.67
C LEU A 119 10.20 -13.57 -24.49
N ALA A 120 11.31 -12.83 -24.50
CA ALA A 120 11.46 -11.66 -25.35
C ALA A 120 11.49 -12.06 -26.84
N LEU A 121 10.89 -11.22 -27.68
CA LEU A 121 10.94 -11.40 -29.14
C LEU A 121 12.37 -11.28 -29.68
N GLN A 122 13.16 -10.43 -29.05
CA GLN A 122 14.60 -10.27 -29.31
C GLN A 122 15.34 -10.51 -27.98
N PRO A 123 16.14 -11.56 -27.86
CA PRO A 123 16.82 -11.92 -26.63
C PRO A 123 18.07 -11.05 -26.41
N GLU A 124 17.88 -9.75 -26.27
CA GLU A 124 18.93 -8.80 -25.93
C GLU A 124 18.92 -8.48 -24.43
N ARG A 125 20.00 -7.85 -23.95
CA ARG A 125 20.08 -7.38 -22.58
C ARG A 125 19.01 -6.31 -22.34
N ARG A 126 18.31 -6.37 -21.19
CA ARG A 126 17.29 -5.38 -20.81
C ARG A 126 17.85 -3.97 -20.79
N GLN A 127 17.04 -3.04 -21.23
CA GLN A 127 17.26 -1.62 -20.98
C GLN A 127 16.58 -1.22 -19.68
N ILE A 128 17.33 -0.64 -18.77
CA ILE A 128 16.81 -0.09 -17.52
C ILE A 128 16.94 1.44 -17.57
N LEU A 129 15.84 2.12 -17.44
CA LEU A 129 15.72 3.59 -17.49
C LEU A 129 15.19 4.07 -16.13
N TRP A 130 15.67 5.19 -15.62
CA TRP A 130 15.19 5.73 -14.35
C TRP A 130 14.93 7.24 -14.43
N ILE A 131 13.71 7.65 -14.10
CA ILE A 131 13.32 9.05 -13.96
C ILE A 131 12.85 9.32 -12.53
N GLY A 132 13.23 10.49 -11.96
CA GLY A 132 12.90 10.83 -10.58
C GLY A 132 13.82 10.16 -9.54
N ALA A 133 15.04 9.83 -9.90
CA ALA A 133 16.01 9.17 -9.02
C ALA A 133 16.72 10.15 -8.06
N ASP A 134 16.04 11.21 -7.61
CA ASP A 134 16.65 12.18 -6.70
C ASP A 134 16.87 11.57 -5.31
N GLY A 135 18.05 11.80 -4.73
CA GLY A 135 18.44 11.20 -3.45
C GLY A 135 18.76 9.70 -3.48
N GLU A 136 18.61 9.03 -4.62
CA GLU A 136 19.08 7.65 -4.78
C GLU A 136 20.58 7.67 -5.07
N GLU A 137 21.32 6.74 -4.46
CA GLU A 137 22.73 6.50 -4.81
C GLU A 137 22.82 6.14 -6.30
N GLU A 138 23.96 6.50 -6.94
CA GLU A 138 24.21 6.05 -8.31
C GLU A 138 23.91 4.58 -8.41
N SER A 139 23.03 4.22 -9.36
CA SER A 139 22.50 2.87 -9.58
C SER A 139 23.42 1.80 -8.96
N PRO A 140 23.11 1.26 -7.78
CA PRO A 140 24.03 0.35 -7.08
C PRO A 140 24.33 -0.92 -7.89
N TRP A 141 23.67 -1.03 -9.05
CA TRP A 141 23.73 -2.23 -9.90
C TRP A 141 24.52 -2.02 -11.19
N GLY A 142 24.92 -0.80 -11.55
CA GLY A 142 25.60 -0.50 -12.82
C GLY A 142 24.81 -0.91 -14.07
N LEU A 143 23.49 -1.09 -13.95
CA LEU A 143 22.62 -1.63 -15.00
C LEU A 143 21.73 -0.58 -15.67
N VAL A 144 21.59 0.61 -15.06
CA VAL A 144 20.73 1.69 -15.60
C VAL A 144 21.42 2.37 -16.77
N SER A 145 20.76 2.36 -17.93
CA SER A 145 21.30 2.94 -19.18
C SER A 145 21.15 4.46 -19.20
N HIS A 146 20.03 4.98 -18.71
CA HIS A 146 19.73 6.41 -18.68
C HIS A 146 19.04 6.77 -17.38
N THR A 147 19.51 7.85 -16.74
CA THR A 147 18.93 8.39 -15.51
C THR A 147 18.62 9.87 -15.66
N ILE A 148 17.42 10.29 -15.27
CA ILE A 148 17.05 11.70 -15.10
C ILE A 148 16.74 11.93 -13.63
N ARG A 149 17.59 12.72 -12.95
CA ARG A 149 17.46 13.05 -11.53
C ARG A 149 16.58 14.28 -11.38
N VAL A 150 15.40 14.11 -10.86
CA VAL A 150 14.49 15.20 -10.46
C VAL A 150 13.76 14.77 -9.19
N ARG A 151 13.38 15.73 -8.38
CA ARG A 151 12.52 15.48 -7.20
C ARG A 151 11.14 15.01 -7.64
N ASP A 152 10.46 14.25 -6.79
CA ASP A 152 9.16 13.67 -7.09
C ASP A 152 8.10 14.72 -7.48
N GLU A 153 8.17 15.94 -6.92
CA GLU A 153 7.27 17.06 -7.29
C GLU A 153 7.43 17.53 -8.75
N MET A 154 8.55 17.20 -9.38
CA MET A 154 8.80 17.55 -10.79
C MET A 154 8.35 16.46 -11.77
N LEU A 155 7.98 15.27 -11.25
CA LEU A 155 7.56 14.14 -12.08
C LEU A 155 6.36 14.43 -12.98
N PRO A 156 5.31 15.18 -12.57
CA PRO A 156 4.20 15.48 -13.45
C PRO A 156 4.65 16.16 -14.74
N GLY A 157 5.49 17.20 -14.62
CA GLY A 157 6.04 17.93 -15.77
C GLY A 157 6.95 17.07 -16.63
N LEU A 158 7.83 16.28 -16.01
CA LEU A 158 8.75 15.39 -16.71
C LEU A 158 8.01 14.31 -17.49
N LEU A 159 7.03 13.67 -16.89
CA LEU A 159 6.19 12.64 -17.53
C LEU A 159 5.35 13.23 -18.67
N ALA A 160 4.82 14.45 -18.51
CA ALA A 160 4.10 15.15 -19.59
C ALA A 160 5.01 15.43 -20.79
N VAL A 161 6.24 15.86 -20.54
CA VAL A 161 7.24 16.07 -21.59
C VAL A 161 7.64 14.76 -22.27
N LEU A 162 7.91 13.72 -21.48
CA LEU A 162 8.26 12.39 -22.00
C LEU A 162 7.12 11.84 -22.87
N ARG A 163 5.87 12.01 -22.45
CA ARG A 163 4.69 11.65 -23.21
C ARG A 163 4.58 12.43 -24.53
N ALA A 164 4.92 13.73 -24.54
CA ALA A 164 4.97 14.53 -25.75
C ALA A 164 6.08 14.06 -26.71
N CYS A 165 7.27 13.74 -26.19
CA CYS A 165 8.38 13.19 -26.98
C CYS A 165 8.01 11.83 -27.61
N THR A 166 7.42 10.91 -26.86
CA THR A 166 6.96 9.61 -27.38
C THR A 166 5.87 9.78 -28.45
N ALA A 167 5.07 10.84 -28.38
CA ALA A 167 4.07 11.17 -29.42
C ALA A 167 4.67 11.94 -30.61
N GLY A 168 5.98 12.11 -30.70
CA GLY A 168 6.68 12.86 -31.78
C GLY A 168 6.40 14.36 -31.76
N ARG A 169 5.92 14.92 -30.65
CA ARG A 169 5.63 16.36 -30.54
C ARG A 169 6.91 17.16 -30.29
N ARG A 170 6.98 18.36 -30.83
CA ARG A 170 8.09 19.27 -30.56
C ARG A 170 7.94 19.85 -29.14
N VAL A 171 8.99 19.72 -28.33
CA VAL A 171 9.08 20.31 -26.99
C VAL A 171 10.28 21.26 -26.97
N SER A 172 10.10 22.44 -26.40
CA SER A 172 11.18 23.44 -26.23
C SER A 172 11.85 23.20 -24.86
N LEU A 173 13.05 22.68 -24.87
CA LEU A 173 13.87 22.35 -23.70
C LEU A 173 15.33 22.70 -23.97
N PRO A 174 16.16 22.88 -22.92
CA PRO A 174 17.61 22.90 -23.07
C PRO A 174 18.11 21.65 -23.80
N VAL A 175 19.13 21.80 -24.65
CA VAL A 175 19.59 20.71 -25.54
C VAL A 175 19.99 19.46 -24.79
N SER A 176 20.67 19.59 -23.65
CA SER A 176 21.11 18.45 -22.82
C SER A 176 19.92 17.64 -22.27
N GLU A 177 18.91 18.35 -21.74
CA GLU A 177 17.69 17.71 -21.20
C GLU A 177 16.88 17.04 -22.31
N LYS A 178 16.77 17.74 -23.45
CA LYS A 178 16.09 17.19 -24.62
C LYS A 178 16.72 15.90 -25.12
N ASN A 179 18.05 15.84 -25.24
CA ASN A 179 18.76 14.65 -25.70
C ASN A 179 18.54 13.45 -24.78
N ALA A 180 18.54 13.65 -23.45
CA ALA A 180 18.28 12.58 -22.49
C ALA A 180 16.82 12.06 -22.60
N LEU A 181 15.86 12.98 -22.73
CA LEU A 181 14.46 12.61 -22.88
C LEU A 181 14.15 11.94 -24.23
N ASP A 182 14.77 12.41 -25.31
CA ASP A 182 14.64 11.79 -26.64
C ASP A 182 15.23 10.36 -26.63
N ALA A 183 16.34 10.12 -25.94
CA ALA A 183 16.93 8.79 -25.80
C ALA A 183 16.00 7.84 -25.01
N ILE A 184 15.42 8.31 -23.90
CA ILE A 184 14.45 7.53 -23.14
C ILE A 184 13.20 7.26 -23.99
N ALA A 185 12.65 8.28 -24.66
CA ALA A 185 11.47 8.14 -25.52
C ALA A 185 11.69 7.11 -26.63
N ALA A 186 12.86 7.15 -27.27
CA ALA A 186 13.24 6.19 -28.32
C ALA A 186 13.32 4.75 -27.76
N SER A 187 13.91 4.57 -26.58
CA SER A 187 13.96 3.27 -25.91
C SER A 187 12.57 2.74 -25.56
N LEU A 188 11.68 3.59 -25.06
CA LEU A 188 10.31 3.20 -24.75
C LEU A 188 9.49 2.82 -25.99
N GLN A 189 9.70 3.53 -27.11
CA GLN A 189 9.04 3.22 -28.39
C GLN A 189 9.59 1.95 -29.05
N ALA A 190 10.86 1.62 -28.83
CA ALA A 190 11.48 0.41 -29.34
C ALA A 190 11.16 -0.85 -28.52
N ALA A 191 10.60 -0.70 -27.34
CA ALA A 191 10.24 -1.81 -26.47
C ALA A 191 9.23 -2.76 -27.14
N HIS A 192 9.47 -4.07 -27.08
CA HIS A 192 8.48 -5.07 -27.48
C HIS A 192 7.57 -5.43 -26.30
N PHE A 193 8.13 -5.42 -25.09
CA PHE A 193 7.38 -5.53 -23.85
C PHE A 193 8.01 -4.61 -22.79
N GLY A 194 7.46 -3.42 -22.65
CA GLY A 194 7.91 -2.43 -21.69
C GLY A 194 7.21 -2.59 -20.33
N LEU A 195 7.89 -2.16 -19.28
CA LEU A 195 7.38 -2.15 -17.90
C LEU A 195 7.67 -0.80 -17.26
N ALA A 196 6.69 -0.15 -16.65
CA ALA A 196 6.89 0.96 -15.73
C ALA A 196 6.73 0.47 -14.29
N VAL A 197 7.78 0.66 -13.46
CA VAL A 197 7.77 0.35 -12.03
C VAL A 197 7.74 1.65 -11.25
N TYR A 198 6.82 1.80 -10.32
CA TYR A 198 6.63 3.02 -9.53
C TYR A 198 6.00 2.73 -8.17
N SER A 199 6.09 3.68 -7.24
CA SER A 199 5.35 3.62 -5.99
C SER A 199 4.17 4.61 -6.01
N PRO A 200 2.94 4.19 -5.68
CA PRO A 200 1.81 5.11 -5.52
C PRO A 200 2.05 6.18 -4.45
N ALA A 201 2.95 5.93 -3.49
CA ALA A 201 3.30 6.90 -2.46
C ALA A 201 4.16 8.05 -3.00
N SER A 202 5.01 7.79 -4.01
CA SER A 202 5.92 8.79 -4.60
C SER A 202 5.28 9.63 -5.69
N LEU A 203 4.11 9.23 -6.22
CA LEU A 203 3.43 9.95 -7.29
C LEU A 203 2.24 10.75 -6.74
N ASP A 204 2.14 12.02 -7.08
CA ASP A 204 0.91 12.77 -6.90
C ASP A 204 -0.16 12.37 -7.94
N ALA A 205 -1.34 12.97 -7.87
CA ALA A 205 -2.44 12.65 -8.77
C ALA A 205 -2.07 12.91 -10.24
N LEU A 206 -1.42 14.06 -10.51
CA LEU A 206 -1.07 14.45 -11.87
C LEU A 206 0.05 13.57 -12.47
N ALA A 207 1.08 13.23 -11.66
CA ALA A 207 2.12 12.30 -12.08
C ALA A 207 1.53 10.91 -12.40
N SER A 208 0.60 10.43 -11.57
CA SER A 208 -0.10 9.15 -11.77
C SER A 208 -0.90 9.16 -13.09
N GLU A 209 -1.63 10.23 -13.37
CA GLU A 209 -2.37 10.41 -14.64
C GLU A 209 -1.42 10.50 -15.84
N MET A 210 -0.31 11.24 -15.71
CA MET A 210 0.66 11.37 -16.80
C MET A 210 1.34 10.04 -17.11
N LEU A 211 1.68 9.25 -16.07
CA LEU A 211 2.24 7.91 -16.24
C LEU A 211 1.24 6.96 -16.90
N ALA A 212 0.00 6.94 -16.44
CA ALA A 212 -1.06 6.13 -17.05
C ALA A 212 -1.29 6.51 -18.51
N GLY A 213 -1.31 7.81 -18.82
CA GLY A 213 -1.41 8.32 -20.19
C GLY A 213 -0.22 7.94 -21.06
N LEU A 214 1.00 7.97 -20.51
CA LEU A 214 2.21 7.51 -21.23
C LEU A 214 2.09 6.02 -21.58
N VAL A 215 1.71 5.20 -20.61
CA VAL A 215 1.53 3.75 -20.83
C VAL A 215 0.43 3.47 -21.85
N ALA A 216 -0.70 4.18 -21.77
CA ALA A 216 -1.78 4.05 -22.76
C ALA A 216 -1.35 4.48 -24.18
N ASP A 217 -0.59 5.56 -24.29
CA ASP A 217 -0.07 6.03 -25.60
C ASP A 217 0.94 5.03 -26.19
N LEU A 218 1.84 4.48 -25.38
CA LEU A 218 2.80 3.44 -25.77
C LEU A 218 2.09 2.15 -26.24
N ASN A 219 1.00 1.75 -25.59
CA ASN A 219 0.22 0.57 -25.97
C ASN A 219 -0.48 0.68 -27.35
N ARG A 220 -0.38 1.82 -28.05
CA ARG A 220 -0.85 1.94 -29.45
C ARG A 220 0.10 1.26 -30.43
N THR A 221 1.38 1.17 -30.10
CA THR A 221 2.42 0.67 -31.01
C THR A 221 3.30 -0.42 -30.40
N THR A 222 3.38 -0.47 -29.06
CA THR A 222 4.15 -1.45 -28.30
C THR A 222 3.24 -2.21 -27.35
N ARG A 223 3.80 -3.10 -26.53
CA ARG A 223 3.14 -3.66 -25.36
C ARG A 223 3.80 -3.09 -24.10
N PHE A 224 3.07 -2.33 -23.32
CA PHE A 224 3.61 -1.69 -22.13
C PHE A 224 2.68 -1.91 -20.93
N SER A 225 3.27 -2.31 -19.78
CA SER A 225 2.52 -2.59 -18.56
C SER A 225 3.07 -1.80 -17.38
N THR A 226 2.34 -1.82 -16.28
CA THR A 226 2.75 -1.20 -15.02
C THR A 226 2.88 -2.22 -13.91
N LEU A 227 3.80 -1.97 -12.98
CA LEU A 227 3.93 -2.69 -11.72
C LEU A 227 4.07 -1.65 -10.60
N SER A 228 3.05 -1.54 -9.77
CA SER A 228 3.09 -0.68 -8.58
C SER A 228 3.78 -1.41 -7.43
N VAL A 229 4.64 -0.67 -6.73
CA VAL A 229 5.33 -1.12 -5.52
C VAL A 229 4.67 -0.44 -4.34
N GLY A 230 3.81 -1.16 -3.61
CA GLY A 230 3.21 -0.68 -2.37
C GLY A 230 4.21 -0.63 -1.23
N GLY A 231 3.87 0.06 -0.15
CA GLY A 231 4.66 0.10 1.07
C GLY A 231 4.58 -1.21 1.89
N SER A 232 5.15 -1.18 3.09
CA SER A 232 5.16 -2.32 4.02
C SER A 232 3.77 -2.65 4.57
N GLY A 233 2.85 -1.69 4.57
CA GLY A 233 1.49 -1.87 5.09
C GLY A 233 0.62 -2.85 4.29
N ASN A 234 1.05 -3.23 3.08
CA ASN A 234 0.36 -4.19 2.22
C ASN A 234 -1.13 -3.86 2.05
N ALA A 235 -1.42 -2.63 1.62
CA ALA A 235 -2.78 -2.11 1.45
C ALA A 235 -3.67 -3.01 0.59
N GLU A 236 -3.09 -3.78 -0.34
CA GLU A 236 -3.81 -4.67 -1.24
C GLU A 236 -4.59 -5.75 -0.49
N THR A 237 -4.07 -6.29 0.63
CA THR A 237 -4.82 -7.25 1.46
C THR A 237 -6.11 -6.62 1.98
N MET A 238 -6.02 -5.42 2.55
CA MET A 238 -7.18 -4.71 3.08
C MET A 238 -8.13 -4.27 1.97
N MET A 239 -7.60 -3.72 0.87
CA MET A 239 -8.37 -3.25 -0.28
C MET A 239 -9.20 -4.37 -0.91
N GLN A 240 -8.59 -5.53 -1.17
CA GLN A 240 -9.29 -6.69 -1.75
C GLN A 240 -10.31 -7.25 -0.77
N THR A 241 -9.96 -7.36 0.53
CA THR A 241 -10.89 -7.84 1.55
C THR A 241 -12.10 -6.92 1.68
N ALA A 242 -11.90 -5.60 1.72
CA ALA A 242 -12.98 -4.63 1.74
C ALA A 242 -13.86 -4.76 0.49
N GLY A 243 -13.24 -4.86 -0.69
CA GLY A 243 -13.94 -4.98 -1.96
C GLY A 243 -14.93 -6.15 -2.00
N TRP A 244 -14.51 -7.37 -1.61
CA TRP A 244 -15.45 -8.51 -1.65
C TRP A 244 -16.46 -8.54 -0.50
N MET A 245 -16.15 -7.92 0.65
CA MET A 245 -17.09 -7.91 1.79
C MET A 245 -18.14 -6.80 1.69
N THR A 246 -17.80 -5.66 1.10
CA THR A 246 -18.63 -4.46 1.11
C THR A 246 -19.03 -3.95 -0.28
N GLY A 247 -18.34 -4.39 -1.32
CA GLY A 247 -18.41 -3.83 -2.67
C GLY A 247 -17.61 -2.54 -2.86
N PHE A 248 -16.91 -2.05 -1.81
CA PHE A 248 -16.15 -0.81 -1.81
C PHE A 248 -14.73 -1.02 -1.27
N PRO A 249 -13.77 -0.14 -1.63
CA PRO A 249 -12.42 -0.16 -1.06
C PRO A 249 -12.42 0.36 0.39
N VAL A 250 -11.24 0.62 0.97
CA VAL A 250 -11.09 1.37 2.22
C VAL A 250 -11.63 2.81 2.07
N ARG A 251 -11.64 3.61 3.11
CA ARG A 251 -12.39 4.86 3.23
C ARG A 251 -13.88 4.61 3.04
N THR A 252 -14.36 3.61 3.77
CA THR A 252 -15.76 3.20 3.78
C THR A 252 -16.31 3.29 5.20
N GLY A 253 -17.45 3.98 5.35
CA GLY A 253 -18.18 4.14 6.60
C GLY A 253 -19.45 3.31 6.63
N PHE A 254 -19.91 2.96 7.85
CA PHE A 254 -21.06 2.10 8.09
C PHE A 254 -22.15 2.75 8.97
N GLY A 255 -22.02 4.05 9.24
CA GLY A 255 -22.91 4.76 10.17
C GLY A 255 -24.40 4.76 9.83
N ARG A 256 -24.76 4.47 8.56
CA ARG A 256 -26.16 4.35 8.11
C ARG A 256 -26.69 2.92 8.05
N GLY A 257 -25.90 1.94 8.55
CA GLY A 257 -26.26 0.54 8.54
C GLY A 257 -25.94 -0.21 7.24
N PHE A 258 -25.32 0.45 6.28
CA PHE A 258 -24.82 -0.13 5.03
C PHE A 258 -23.48 0.55 4.64
N PRO A 259 -22.64 -0.08 3.80
CA PRO A 259 -21.37 0.51 3.41
C PRO A 259 -21.59 1.74 2.50
N GLU A 260 -20.89 2.83 2.82
CA GLU A 260 -20.79 4.05 2.02
C GLU A 260 -19.32 4.35 1.78
N HIS A 261 -18.92 4.50 0.52
CA HIS A 261 -17.54 4.86 0.18
C HIS A 261 -17.47 6.33 -0.25
N ASP A 262 -16.55 7.07 0.39
CA ASP A 262 -16.18 8.42 -0.01
C ASP A 262 -14.71 8.67 0.38
N PRO A 263 -13.82 8.87 -0.63
CA PRO A 263 -12.38 8.99 -0.41
C PRO A 263 -11.97 10.20 0.43
N TRP A 264 -12.79 11.25 0.48
CA TRP A 264 -12.56 12.44 1.30
C TRP A 264 -13.25 12.33 2.65
N ARG A 265 -14.55 11.98 2.66
CA ARG A 265 -15.38 11.96 3.87
C ARG A 265 -14.84 10.96 4.90
N PHE A 266 -14.38 9.80 4.46
CA PHE A 266 -13.93 8.72 5.33
C PHE A 266 -12.40 8.56 5.37
N ASP A 267 -11.67 9.62 5.07
CA ASP A 267 -10.22 9.70 5.29
C ASP A 267 -9.93 9.78 6.78
N ALA A 268 -9.20 8.79 7.32
CA ALA A 268 -8.94 8.67 8.76
C ALA A 268 -8.17 9.88 9.32
N MET A 269 -7.15 10.37 8.60
CA MET A 269 -6.38 11.54 9.02
C MET A 269 -7.26 12.79 9.08
N ARG A 270 -8.13 12.99 8.09
CA ARG A 270 -9.08 14.09 8.06
C ARG A 270 -10.08 13.99 9.22
N LEU A 271 -10.65 12.79 9.47
CA LEU A 271 -11.62 12.56 10.56
C LEU A 271 -11.02 12.87 11.92
N VAL A 272 -9.75 12.51 12.14
CA VAL A 272 -9.03 12.85 13.36
C VAL A 272 -8.77 14.36 13.44
N ALA A 273 -8.26 14.96 12.37
CA ALA A 273 -7.93 16.39 12.34
C ALA A 273 -9.16 17.31 12.51
N SER A 274 -10.34 16.89 12.02
CA SER A 274 -11.59 17.64 12.17
C SER A 274 -12.31 17.39 13.50
N GLY A 275 -11.86 16.42 14.32
CA GLY A 275 -12.53 16.02 15.56
C GLY A 275 -13.87 15.29 15.33
N GLU A 276 -14.12 14.79 14.14
CA GLU A 276 -15.33 14.01 13.84
C GLU A 276 -15.27 12.60 14.45
N THR A 277 -14.06 11.99 14.49
CA THR A 277 -13.83 10.72 15.21
C THR A 277 -13.44 10.98 16.67
N ASP A 278 -13.87 10.11 17.56
CA ASP A 278 -13.60 10.14 18.99
C ASP A 278 -12.95 8.85 19.52
N ALA A 279 -12.61 7.90 18.65
CA ALA A 279 -11.77 6.74 18.96
C ALA A 279 -11.12 6.16 17.70
N LEU A 280 -9.92 5.63 17.86
CA LEU A 280 -9.17 4.99 16.80
C LEU A 280 -8.70 3.59 17.26
N VAL A 281 -8.92 2.60 16.41
CA VAL A 281 -8.38 1.25 16.57
C VAL A 281 -7.28 1.07 15.52
N TRP A 282 -6.03 1.01 15.97
CA TRP A 282 -4.86 0.76 15.16
C TRP A 282 -4.58 -0.74 15.07
N ILE A 283 -4.41 -1.26 13.87
CA ILE A 283 -4.18 -2.69 13.62
C ILE A 283 -2.95 -2.85 12.73
N ALA A 284 -1.85 -3.35 13.30
CA ALA A 284 -0.60 -3.57 12.58
C ALA A 284 0.08 -4.85 13.08
N SER A 285 -0.07 -5.94 12.34
CA SER A 285 0.58 -7.22 12.64
C SER A 285 1.98 -7.35 12.02
N ASP A 286 2.64 -6.23 11.80
CA ASP A 286 4.05 -6.11 11.43
C ASP A 286 4.67 -4.90 12.15
N ALA A 287 5.89 -4.50 11.74
CA ALA A 287 6.60 -3.35 12.32
C ALA A 287 6.11 -1.98 11.78
N ALA A 288 4.87 -1.87 11.26
CA ALA A 288 4.36 -0.59 10.81
C ALA A 288 4.23 0.40 11.97
N GLU A 289 4.74 1.60 11.76
CA GLU A 289 4.68 2.67 12.77
C GLU A 289 3.28 3.30 12.82
N LEU A 290 2.84 3.60 14.05
CA LEU A 290 1.63 4.38 14.27
C LEU A 290 1.83 5.79 13.71
N PRO A 291 0.96 6.29 12.81
CA PRO A 291 1.06 7.66 12.34
C PRO A 291 0.94 8.67 13.49
N PRO A 292 1.79 9.72 13.54
CA PRO A 292 1.79 10.68 14.67
C PRO A 292 0.42 11.32 14.95
N TRP A 293 -0.37 11.59 13.91
CA TRP A 293 -1.69 12.17 14.04
C TRP A 293 -2.73 11.23 14.70
N ALA A 294 -2.50 9.92 14.69
CA ALA A 294 -3.41 8.93 15.25
C ALA A 294 -3.45 8.96 16.79
N SER A 295 -2.47 9.58 17.44
CA SER A 295 -2.37 9.69 18.91
C SER A 295 -3.21 10.82 19.53
N SER A 296 -3.92 11.59 18.74
CA SER A 296 -4.72 12.73 19.24
C SER A 296 -6.13 12.36 19.72
N VAL A 297 -6.53 11.12 19.57
CA VAL A 297 -7.81 10.56 20.05
C VAL A 297 -7.60 9.31 20.88
N PRO A 298 -8.56 8.87 21.73
CA PRO A 298 -8.48 7.59 22.44
C PRO A 298 -8.09 6.44 21.50
N LEU A 299 -6.97 5.79 21.81
CA LEU A 299 -6.33 4.81 20.93
C LEU A 299 -6.38 3.41 21.54
N VAL A 300 -6.90 2.46 20.78
CA VAL A 300 -6.72 1.02 20.98
C VAL A 300 -5.69 0.53 19.96
N ALA A 301 -4.55 0.03 20.40
CA ALA A 301 -3.49 -0.46 19.54
C ALA A 301 -3.41 -1.99 19.58
N LEU A 302 -3.63 -2.64 18.44
CA LEU A 302 -3.36 -4.05 18.18
C LEU A 302 -2.12 -4.12 17.29
N SER A 303 -0.95 -4.37 17.86
CA SER A 303 0.28 -4.31 17.08
C SER A 303 1.26 -5.42 17.43
N ALA A 304 2.15 -5.76 16.50
CA ALA A 304 3.23 -6.71 16.75
C ALA A 304 4.36 -6.13 17.63
N ALA A 305 4.34 -4.83 17.92
CA ALA A 305 5.29 -4.21 18.83
C ALA A 305 5.08 -4.73 20.27
N THR A 306 6.18 -5.03 20.97
CA THR A 306 6.15 -5.45 22.39
C THR A 306 5.90 -4.29 23.33
N ASP A 307 6.34 -3.09 22.93
CA ASP A 307 6.18 -1.88 23.71
C ASP A 307 4.89 -1.15 23.32
N ALA A 308 4.08 -0.82 24.30
CA ALA A 308 2.86 -0.06 24.09
C ALA A 308 3.19 1.34 23.52
N PRO A 309 2.54 1.78 22.45
CA PRO A 309 2.61 3.18 22.05
C PRO A 309 2.21 4.06 23.25
N SER A 310 3.01 5.08 23.56
CA SER A 310 2.80 5.93 24.75
C SER A 310 1.41 6.60 24.79
N ALA A 311 0.77 6.78 23.66
CA ALA A 311 -0.56 7.35 23.53
C ALA A 311 -1.69 6.29 23.60
N ALA A 312 -1.40 5.00 23.63
CA ALA A 312 -2.43 3.97 23.62
C ALA A 312 -3.11 3.85 24.98
N LYS A 313 -4.42 4.02 25.00
CA LYS A 313 -5.25 3.71 26.17
C LYS A 313 -5.31 2.20 26.41
N VAL A 314 -5.40 1.43 25.34
CA VAL A 314 -5.31 -0.03 25.37
C VAL A 314 -4.29 -0.48 24.33
N HIS A 315 -3.37 -1.34 24.73
CA HIS A 315 -2.44 -2.01 23.82
C HIS A 315 -2.51 -3.51 24.01
N ILE A 316 -2.61 -4.23 22.91
CA ILE A 316 -2.58 -5.69 22.86
C ILE A 316 -1.53 -6.10 21.83
N THR A 317 -0.47 -6.76 22.28
CA THR A 317 0.50 -7.35 21.37
C THR A 317 -0.13 -8.54 20.64
N ILE A 318 -0.09 -8.48 19.33
CA ILE A 318 -0.59 -9.52 18.43
C ILE A 318 0.56 -10.21 17.68
N GLY A 319 0.33 -11.45 17.28
CA GLY A 319 1.29 -12.19 16.46
C GLY A 319 1.41 -11.60 15.05
N GLN A 320 2.62 -11.66 14.51
CA GLN A 320 2.91 -11.28 13.14
C GLN A 320 2.38 -12.33 12.16
N HIS A 321 1.59 -11.91 11.19
CA HIS A 321 1.03 -12.80 10.18
C HIS A 321 2.13 -13.43 9.30
N GLY A 322 2.04 -14.73 9.03
CA GLY A 322 3.02 -15.50 8.28
C GLY A 322 4.33 -15.79 9.04
N ARG A 323 4.47 -15.30 10.28
CA ARG A 323 5.52 -15.66 11.21
C ARG A 323 4.95 -16.44 12.39
N ASP A 324 4.12 -15.80 13.19
CA ASP A 324 3.60 -16.37 14.44
C ASP A 324 2.37 -17.27 14.23
N HIS A 325 1.63 -17.06 13.14
CA HIS A 325 0.48 -17.89 12.75
C HIS A 325 0.35 -17.96 11.22
N ASP A 326 -0.27 -19.04 10.76
CA ASP A 326 -0.61 -19.21 9.34
C ASP A 326 -1.54 -18.08 8.89
N SER A 327 -1.36 -17.58 7.68
CA SER A 327 -2.09 -16.39 7.23
C SER A 327 -2.44 -16.46 5.75
N VAL A 328 -3.42 -15.65 5.34
CA VAL A 328 -3.70 -15.35 3.94
C VAL A 328 -3.52 -13.86 3.76
N GLY A 329 -2.68 -13.47 2.82
CA GLY A 329 -2.43 -12.07 2.50
C GLY A 329 -2.01 -11.89 1.04
N PHE A 330 -1.94 -10.65 0.60
CA PHE A 330 -1.50 -10.34 -0.75
C PHE A 330 0.00 -10.65 -0.91
N ALA A 331 0.30 -11.48 -1.91
CA ALA A 331 1.65 -11.81 -2.31
C ALA A 331 2.05 -11.00 -3.55
N ARG A 332 3.04 -10.14 -3.39
CA ARG A 332 3.53 -9.27 -4.47
C ARG A 332 4.02 -10.07 -5.68
N GLU A 333 4.64 -11.21 -5.44
CA GLU A 333 5.22 -12.08 -6.47
C GLU A 333 4.18 -12.61 -7.45
N THR A 334 2.98 -12.90 -6.96
CA THR A 334 1.88 -13.45 -7.76
C THR A 334 0.77 -12.45 -8.04
N GLN A 335 0.84 -11.25 -7.43
CA GLN A 335 -0.20 -10.21 -7.49
C GLN A 335 -1.60 -10.76 -7.10
N SER A 336 -1.62 -11.64 -6.10
CA SER A 336 -2.84 -12.31 -5.64
C SER A 336 -2.78 -12.61 -4.16
N LEU A 337 -3.94 -12.91 -3.57
CA LEU A 337 -3.97 -13.44 -2.22
C LEU A 337 -3.41 -14.86 -2.19
N ALA A 338 -2.49 -15.10 -1.27
CA ALA A 338 -1.85 -16.38 -1.08
C ALA A 338 -1.85 -16.80 0.38
N TRP A 339 -1.98 -18.09 0.62
CA TRP A 339 -1.75 -18.67 1.93
C TRP A 339 -0.24 -18.75 2.20
N ARG A 340 0.13 -18.43 3.44
CA ARG A 340 1.50 -18.51 3.94
C ARG A 340 1.52 -19.26 5.26
N GLN A 341 2.34 -20.30 5.32
CA GLN A 341 2.61 -21.03 6.54
C GLN A 341 3.44 -20.16 7.48
N ALA A 342 3.15 -20.24 8.77
CA ALA A 342 3.93 -19.58 9.80
C ALA A 342 5.37 -20.12 9.81
N SER A 343 6.34 -19.20 9.85
CA SER A 343 7.76 -19.57 9.91
C SER A 343 8.24 -19.88 11.34
N ASP A 344 7.59 -19.31 12.38
CA ASP A 344 7.98 -19.45 13.79
C ASP A 344 6.74 -19.26 14.67
N LYS A 345 5.91 -20.32 14.78
CA LYS A 345 4.61 -20.28 15.50
C LYS A 345 4.78 -19.89 16.96
N SER A 346 3.98 -18.95 17.42
CA SER A 346 3.90 -18.50 18.80
C SER A 346 2.46 -18.56 19.34
N ASP A 347 2.31 -18.38 20.66
CA ASP A 347 1.01 -18.33 21.34
C ASP A 347 0.39 -16.93 21.36
N LEU A 348 0.99 -15.94 20.65
CA LEU A 348 0.42 -14.60 20.53
C LEU A 348 -0.92 -14.64 19.79
N PRO A 349 -1.92 -13.88 20.26
CA PRO A 349 -3.21 -13.84 19.60
C PRO A 349 -3.08 -13.18 18.21
N SER A 350 -3.82 -13.67 17.23
CA SER A 350 -3.92 -12.99 15.93
C SER A 350 -4.80 -11.74 16.04
N ALA A 351 -4.63 -10.78 15.13
CA ALA A 351 -5.52 -9.62 15.03
C ALA A 351 -7.00 -10.04 14.94
N ALA A 352 -7.27 -11.08 14.16
CA ALA A 352 -8.63 -11.65 14.01
C ALA A 352 -9.20 -12.12 15.34
N SER A 353 -8.44 -12.90 16.12
CA SER A 353 -8.92 -13.46 17.40
C SER A 353 -9.20 -12.37 18.44
N VAL A 354 -8.38 -11.32 18.49
CA VAL A 354 -8.61 -10.17 19.39
C VAL A 354 -9.87 -9.42 19.00
N MET A 355 -10.06 -9.15 17.70
CA MET A 355 -11.26 -8.46 17.22
C MET A 355 -12.54 -9.29 17.39
N ASP A 356 -12.47 -10.61 17.26
CA ASP A 356 -13.58 -11.50 17.57
C ASP A 356 -13.93 -11.47 19.07
N ALA A 357 -12.93 -11.37 19.97
CA ALA A 357 -13.17 -11.20 21.41
C ALA A 357 -13.84 -9.87 21.73
N ILE A 358 -13.42 -8.76 21.12
CA ILE A 358 -14.04 -7.44 21.24
C ILE A 358 -15.50 -7.52 20.73
N ALA A 359 -15.72 -8.12 19.56
CA ALA A 359 -17.05 -8.28 18.99
C ALA A 359 -17.99 -9.11 19.90
N ALA A 360 -17.49 -10.18 20.51
CA ALA A 360 -18.26 -11.00 21.45
C ALA A 360 -18.66 -10.22 22.72
N SER A 361 -17.80 -9.34 23.22
CA SER A 361 -18.09 -8.49 24.38
C SER A 361 -19.15 -7.43 24.06
N LEU A 362 -19.06 -6.77 22.91
CA LEU A 362 -20.09 -5.83 22.42
C LEU A 362 -21.51 -6.47 22.34
N SER A 363 -21.59 -7.78 22.10
CA SER A 363 -22.88 -8.50 22.05
C SER A 363 -23.50 -8.71 23.43
N ARG A 364 -22.69 -8.85 24.48
CA ARG A 364 -23.15 -9.09 25.83
C ARG A 364 -23.65 -7.81 26.52
N GLU A 365 -23.11 -6.66 26.13
CA GLU A 365 -23.52 -5.35 26.67
C GLU A 365 -24.82 -4.84 26.03
N ALA A 366 -25.14 -5.30 24.82
CA ALA A 366 -26.38 -4.93 24.11
C ALA A 366 -27.59 -5.84 24.46
N ALA A 367 -27.41 -6.91 25.23
CA ALA A 367 -28.44 -7.86 25.68
C ALA A 367 -28.80 -7.62 27.14
#